data_3c49975970683819777c5b9c5a316bf1
#
_entry.id   3c49975970683819777c5b9c5a316bf1
#
_cell.length_a   1.000
_cell.length_b   1.000
_cell.length_c   1.000
_cell.angle_alpha   90.00
_cell.angle_beta   90.00
_cell.angle_gamma   90.00
#
_symmetry.space_group_name_H-M   'P 1'
#
loop_
_entity.id
_entity.type
_entity.pdbx_description
1 polymer ?
#
loop_
_entity_poly.entity_id
_entity_poly.type
_entity_poly.pdbx_seq_one_letter_code
_entity_poly.pdbx_strand_id
1 'polypeptide(L)'
;SFRPHCGRCRYCTQGRTVLCIGRASVPPGSQYDGTLRLKHKGAGINQMARIGTFAEEVVVPEEMVIPIRKDMPWPQAALVGCCVATGVGAVTRHAKIEAGSTVLVIGCGGVGLNAVQGAMLSGASKIIAADILDNKLEMAKTFGATHTVNTATDNDPVKKVKEITGGLGVDYSFDAVSVGATQ
;
A
#
# COMPACT_ATOMS: atom_id res chain seq x y z
N SER A 1 3.93 3.31 12.00
CA SER A 1 4.65 2.22 11.27
C SER A 1 4.50 0.91 12.01
N PHE A 2 4.26 -0.21 11.30
CA PHE A 2 4.21 -1.54 11.90
C PHE A 2 5.61 -2.21 12.00
N ARG A 3 6.65 -1.53 11.61
CA ARG A 3 8.03 -2.01 11.63
C ARG A 3 8.90 -1.11 12.51
N PRO A 4 8.90 -1.34 13.82
CA PRO A 4 9.72 -0.57 14.73
C PRO A 4 11.21 -0.86 14.54
N HIS A 5 12.05 0.12 14.90
CA HIS A 5 13.48 0.04 14.70
C HIS A 5 14.24 0.39 15.98
N CYS A 6 15.47 -0.10 16.13
CA CYS A 6 16.25 0.10 17.34
C CYS A 6 17.13 1.36 17.31
N GLY A 7 17.22 2.05 16.20
CA GLY A 7 18.04 3.26 16.00
C GLY A 7 19.56 3.03 15.90
N ARG A 8 20.10 1.87 16.35
CA ARG A 8 21.55 1.68 16.57
C ARG A 8 22.21 0.54 15.77
N CYS A 9 21.44 -0.35 15.13
CA CYS A 9 22.04 -1.40 14.31
C CYS A 9 22.53 -0.85 12.95
N ARG A 10 23.38 -1.63 12.27
CA ARG A 10 23.97 -1.24 10.97
C ARG A 10 22.94 -0.72 9.94
N TYR A 11 21.74 -1.26 9.93
CA TYR A 11 20.71 -0.82 9.00
C TYR A 11 20.07 0.51 9.43
N CYS A 12 19.82 0.66 10.73
CA CYS A 12 19.24 1.90 11.26
C CYS A 12 20.19 3.10 11.06
N THR A 13 21.49 2.90 11.31
CA THR A 13 22.51 3.96 11.12
C THR A 13 22.70 4.36 9.65
N GLN A 14 22.27 3.49 8.71
CA GLN A 14 22.27 3.78 7.27
C GLN A 14 20.92 4.30 6.76
N GLY A 15 19.96 4.60 7.66
CA GLY A 15 18.60 5.04 7.28
C GLY A 15 17.69 3.92 6.77
N ARG A 16 18.15 2.65 6.75
CA ARG A 16 17.39 1.48 6.30
C ARG A 16 16.61 0.85 7.47
N THR A 17 15.80 1.64 8.16
CA THR A 17 15.12 1.24 9.41
C THR A 17 14.20 0.05 9.25
N VAL A 18 13.61 -0.14 8.07
CA VAL A 18 12.74 -1.29 7.73
C VAL A 18 13.50 -2.64 7.82
N LEU A 19 14.81 -2.64 7.64
CA LEU A 19 15.68 -3.82 7.75
C LEU A 19 16.27 -4.01 9.14
N CYS A 20 15.74 -3.34 10.17
CA CYS A 20 16.26 -3.41 11.52
C CYS A 20 16.33 -4.83 12.05
N ILE A 21 17.54 -5.25 12.48
CA ILE A 21 17.80 -6.55 13.10
C ILE A 21 17.79 -6.50 14.63
N GLY A 22 17.88 -5.29 15.22
CA GLY A 22 17.96 -5.14 16.68
C GLY A 22 16.65 -5.45 17.43
N ARG A 23 15.57 -5.71 16.68
CA ARG A 23 14.26 -6.11 17.23
C ARG A 23 13.79 -7.48 16.68
N ALA A 24 14.67 -8.18 15.95
CA ALA A 24 14.32 -9.44 15.30
C ALA A 24 14.12 -10.61 16.28
N SER A 25 14.74 -10.56 17.47
CA SER A 25 14.67 -11.61 18.49
C SER A 25 13.39 -11.63 19.30
N VAL A 26 12.55 -10.59 19.16
CA VAL A 26 11.30 -10.50 19.94
C VAL A 26 10.21 -11.33 19.25
N PRO A 27 9.49 -12.21 19.97
CA PRO A 27 8.46 -13.07 19.39
C PRO A 27 7.43 -12.24 18.59
N PRO A 28 6.98 -12.74 17.44
CA PRO A 28 5.91 -12.06 16.68
C PRO A 28 4.65 -11.87 17.53
N GLY A 29 4.02 -10.71 17.42
CA GLY A 29 2.76 -10.42 18.11
C GLY A 29 2.88 -10.03 19.58
N SER A 30 4.09 -10.07 20.18
CA SER A 30 4.34 -9.57 21.54
C SER A 30 4.89 -8.14 21.51
N GLN A 31 4.81 -7.43 22.63
CA GLN A 31 5.56 -6.20 22.86
C GLN A 31 7.07 -6.48 22.96
N TYR A 32 7.91 -5.44 23.01
CA TYR A 32 9.37 -5.62 23.11
C TYR A 32 9.86 -6.18 24.43
N ASP A 33 9.04 -6.09 25.48
CA ASP A 33 9.26 -6.75 26.76
C ASP A 33 8.83 -8.23 26.76
N GLY A 34 8.38 -8.76 25.60
CA GLY A 34 7.89 -10.12 25.45
C GLY A 34 6.45 -10.33 25.94
N THR A 35 5.78 -9.31 26.45
CA THR A 35 4.42 -9.43 26.98
C THR A 35 3.34 -9.36 25.91
N LEU A 36 2.18 -9.96 26.20
CA LEU A 36 0.96 -9.86 25.41
C LEU A 36 -0.02 -8.95 26.15
N ARG A 37 -0.38 -7.81 25.55
CA ARG A 37 -1.27 -6.82 26.17
C ARG A 37 -2.75 -7.17 26.02
N LEU A 38 -3.08 -7.94 24.97
CA LEU A 38 -4.46 -8.40 24.75
C LEU A 38 -4.66 -9.77 25.39
N LYS A 39 -5.84 -9.98 25.96
CA LYS A 39 -6.23 -11.26 26.55
C LYS A 39 -7.65 -11.66 26.13
N HIS A 40 -7.86 -12.93 25.91
CA HIS A 40 -9.18 -13.52 25.74
C HIS A 40 -9.34 -14.70 26.72
N LYS A 41 -10.36 -14.68 27.55
CA LYS A 41 -10.60 -15.71 28.58
C LYS A 41 -9.35 -16.02 29.44
N GLY A 42 -8.58 -14.98 29.78
CA GLY A 42 -7.35 -15.08 30.55
C GLY A 42 -6.09 -15.47 29.77
N ALA A 43 -6.20 -15.99 28.55
CA ALA A 43 -5.07 -16.32 27.70
C ALA A 43 -4.59 -15.10 26.91
N GLY A 44 -3.26 -14.95 26.75
CA GLY A 44 -2.67 -13.90 25.96
C GLY A 44 -2.94 -14.09 24.45
N ILE A 45 -3.22 -13.00 23.74
CA ILE A 45 -3.44 -12.99 22.29
C ILE A 45 -2.33 -12.20 21.61
N ASN A 46 -1.80 -12.74 20.52
CA ASN A 46 -0.84 -12.04 19.67
C ASN A 46 -1.45 -10.77 19.06
N GLN A 47 -0.73 -9.67 19.16
CA GLN A 47 -1.12 -8.40 18.55
C GLN A 47 -0.61 -8.34 17.10
N MET A 48 -1.52 -8.15 16.14
CA MET A 48 -1.13 -7.93 14.76
C MET A 48 -0.15 -6.76 14.68
N ALA A 49 0.99 -6.99 14.06
CA ALA A 49 2.07 -6.00 13.91
C ALA A 49 2.54 -5.36 15.24
N ARG A 50 2.30 -6.02 16.38
CA ARG A 50 2.59 -5.51 17.74
C ARG A 50 1.74 -4.31 18.17
N ILE A 51 0.71 -3.96 17.43
CA ILE A 51 -0.09 -2.76 17.64
C ILE A 51 -1.47 -3.10 18.21
N GLY A 52 -2.27 -3.93 17.50
CA GLY A 52 -3.60 -4.32 17.94
C GLY A 52 -4.54 -3.12 18.09
N THR A 53 -4.83 -2.42 16.97
CA THR A 53 -5.50 -1.11 16.96
C THR A 53 -7.04 -1.16 16.99
N PHE A 54 -7.67 -2.33 17.03
CA PHE A 54 -9.11 -2.44 17.32
C PHE A 54 -9.36 -2.28 18.81
N ALA A 55 -9.06 -1.10 19.34
CA ALA A 55 -9.20 -0.75 20.76
C ALA A 55 -9.30 0.77 20.91
N GLU A 56 -9.94 1.23 21.99
CA GLU A 56 -10.05 2.66 22.31
C GLU A 56 -8.70 3.25 22.68
N GLU A 57 -7.83 2.44 23.30
CA GLU A 57 -6.47 2.81 23.70
C GLU A 57 -5.49 1.70 23.31
N VAL A 58 -4.28 2.09 22.91
CA VAL A 58 -3.21 1.15 22.56
C VAL A 58 -1.89 1.57 23.21
N VAL A 59 -1.10 0.57 23.60
CA VAL A 59 0.28 0.77 24.03
C VAL A 59 1.20 0.29 22.93
N VAL A 60 1.98 1.20 22.38
CA VAL A 60 2.89 0.92 21.27
C VAL A 60 4.28 1.53 21.51
N PRO A 61 5.35 0.97 20.96
CA PRO A 61 6.65 1.62 20.98
C PRO A 61 6.62 3.00 20.31
N GLU A 62 7.31 3.97 20.89
CA GLU A 62 7.37 5.35 20.39
C GLU A 62 7.82 5.41 18.93
N GLU A 63 8.78 4.57 18.55
CA GLU A 63 9.33 4.51 17.19
C GLU A 63 8.31 4.08 16.12
N MET A 64 7.14 3.58 16.53
CA MET A 64 6.05 3.20 15.64
C MET A 64 5.06 4.35 15.42
N VAL A 65 5.11 5.40 16.23
CA VAL A 65 4.19 6.53 16.16
C VAL A 65 4.80 7.64 15.30
N ILE A 66 3.99 8.14 14.38
CA ILE A 66 4.37 9.25 13.50
C ILE A 66 3.33 10.34 13.68
N PRO A 67 3.73 11.55 14.13
CA PRO A 67 2.81 12.68 14.23
C PRO A 67 2.23 13.04 12.85
N ILE A 68 0.94 13.31 12.82
CA ILE A 68 0.24 13.78 11.62
C ILE A 68 -0.42 15.13 11.91
N ARG A 69 -0.88 15.81 10.89
CA ARG A 69 -1.63 17.06 11.02
C ARG A 69 -2.88 16.83 11.87
N LYS A 70 -3.14 17.72 12.82
CA LYS A 70 -4.29 17.62 13.73
C LYS A 70 -5.65 17.84 13.05
N ASP A 71 -5.65 18.56 11.92
CA ASP A 71 -6.81 18.86 11.11
C ASP A 71 -7.13 17.79 10.06
N MET A 72 -6.35 16.68 10.01
CA MET A 72 -6.61 15.58 9.10
C MET A 72 -7.85 14.80 9.55
N PRO A 73 -8.87 14.62 8.67
CA PRO A 73 -10.05 13.83 9.02
C PRO A 73 -9.67 12.36 9.32
N TRP A 74 -10.31 11.78 10.31
CA TRP A 74 -10.00 10.42 10.79
C TRP A 74 -10.03 9.32 9.72
N PRO A 75 -11.03 9.29 8.78
CA PRO A 75 -11.03 8.28 7.72
C PRO A 75 -9.80 8.33 6.83
N GLN A 76 -9.34 9.53 6.44
CA GLN A 76 -8.15 9.71 5.63
C GLN A 76 -6.87 9.38 6.44
N ALA A 77 -6.81 9.79 7.70
CA ALA A 77 -5.70 9.49 8.58
C ALA A 77 -5.47 7.98 8.73
N ALA A 78 -6.54 7.21 8.87
CA ALA A 78 -6.48 5.75 8.98
C ALA A 78 -5.84 5.07 7.74
N LEU A 79 -5.97 5.66 6.56
CA LEU A 79 -5.43 5.11 5.32
C LEU A 79 -3.93 5.39 5.13
N VAL A 80 -3.41 6.48 5.72
CA VAL A 80 -2.02 6.94 5.52
C VAL A 80 -1.00 5.88 5.96
N GLY A 81 -1.26 5.17 7.05
CA GLY A 81 -0.33 4.20 7.63
C GLY A 81 -0.08 2.95 6.78
N CYS A 82 -0.94 2.65 5.83
CA CYS A 82 -0.85 1.45 4.99
C CYS A 82 -1.04 1.77 3.51
N CYS A 83 -2.27 1.85 3.02
CA CYS A 83 -2.53 1.84 1.58
C CYS A 83 -1.99 3.07 0.84
N VAL A 84 -1.97 4.25 1.47
CA VAL A 84 -1.38 5.45 0.87
C VAL A 84 0.13 5.29 0.72
N ALA A 85 0.82 4.96 1.81
CA ALA A 85 2.27 4.78 1.77
C ALA A 85 2.68 3.64 0.83
N THR A 86 1.90 2.55 0.77
CA THR A 86 2.17 1.41 -0.10
C THR A 86 1.94 1.77 -1.57
N GLY A 87 0.77 2.28 -1.93
CA GLY A 87 0.41 2.56 -3.32
C GLY A 87 1.24 3.69 -3.92
N VAL A 88 1.26 4.87 -3.27
CA VAL A 88 2.08 6.00 -3.75
C VAL A 88 3.57 5.65 -3.73
N GLY A 89 4.04 4.98 -2.67
CA GLY A 89 5.44 4.61 -2.52
C GLY A 89 5.92 3.57 -3.55
N ALA A 90 5.07 2.63 -3.94
CA ALA A 90 5.39 1.68 -5.00
C ALA A 90 5.74 2.39 -6.31
N VAL A 91 4.98 3.41 -6.67
CA VAL A 91 5.15 4.17 -7.91
C VAL A 91 6.32 5.16 -7.80
N THR A 92 6.30 6.02 -6.78
CA THR A 92 7.21 7.18 -6.69
C THR A 92 8.59 6.83 -6.14
N ARG A 93 8.68 5.83 -5.24
CA ARG A 93 9.92 5.48 -4.53
C ARG A 93 10.54 4.18 -4.99
N HIS A 94 9.71 3.17 -5.29
CA HIS A 94 10.20 1.85 -5.69
C HIS A 94 10.42 1.78 -7.20
N ALA A 95 9.36 1.90 -8.00
CA ALA A 95 9.46 1.88 -9.45
C ALA A 95 10.09 3.16 -10.03
N LYS A 96 9.88 4.31 -9.37
CA LYS A 96 10.37 5.63 -9.81
C LYS A 96 10.00 5.89 -11.28
N ILE A 97 8.73 5.74 -11.60
CA ILE A 97 8.26 5.88 -12.99
C ILE A 97 8.66 7.23 -13.57
N GLU A 98 8.96 7.25 -14.84
CA GLU A 98 9.32 8.45 -15.59
C GLU A 98 8.07 9.24 -15.99
N ALA A 99 8.18 10.56 -16.03
CA ALA A 99 7.11 11.42 -16.58
C ALA A 99 6.87 11.07 -18.05
N GLY A 100 5.60 11.03 -18.46
CA GLY A 100 5.20 10.61 -19.79
C GLY A 100 4.96 9.10 -19.96
N SER A 101 5.32 8.27 -18.98
CA SER A 101 5.12 6.81 -19.04
C SER A 101 3.65 6.41 -19.10
N THR A 102 3.43 5.20 -19.60
CA THR A 102 2.14 4.49 -19.55
C THR A 102 2.13 3.51 -18.40
N VAL A 103 1.08 3.55 -17.57
CA VAL A 103 0.97 2.76 -16.34
C VAL A 103 -0.32 1.96 -16.31
N LEU A 104 -0.24 0.68 -15.97
CA LEU A 104 -1.38 -0.18 -15.66
C LEU A 104 -1.43 -0.44 -14.16
N VAL A 105 -2.59 -0.27 -13.55
CA VAL A 105 -2.87 -0.65 -12.18
C VAL A 105 -3.98 -1.70 -12.17
N ILE A 106 -3.67 -2.89 -11.68
CA ILE A 106 -4.59 -4.02 -11.57
C ILE A 106 -5.12 -4.07 -10.14
N GLY A 107 -6.44 -3.94 -9.99
CA GLY A 107 -7.13 -3.86 -8.71
C GLY A 107 -7.24 -2.44 -8.17
N CYS A 108 -8.47 -1.92 -8.13
CA CYS A 108 -8.80 -0.56 -7.69
C CYS A 108 -9.29 -0.54 -6.22
N GLY A 109 -8.63 -1.31 -5.36
CA GLY A 109 -8.77 -1.21 -3.91
C GLY A 109 -7.94 -0.06 -3.33
N GLY A 110 -7.82 0.02 -1.99
CA GLY A 110 -7.09 1.09 -1.32
C GLY A 110 -5.65 1.28 -1.81
N VAL A 111 -4.90 0.19 -2.03
CA VAL A 111 -3.52 0.25 -2.56
C VAL A 111 -3.51 0.69 -4.02
N GLY A 112 -4.35 0.07 -4.86
CA GLY A 112 -4.38 0.37 -6.29
C GLY A 112 -4.81 1.82 -6.59
N LEU A 113 -5.85 2.34 -5.91
CA LEU A 113 -6.24 3.75 -6.07
C LEU A 113 -5.11 4.71 -5.67
N ASN A 114 -4.32 4.36 -4.65
CA ASN A 114 -3.16 5.14 -4.29
C ASN A 114 -1.99 4.98 -5.28
N ALA A 115 -1.85 3.83 -5.95
CA ALA A 115 -0.93 3.68 -7.06
C ALA A 115 -1.34 4.53 -8.27
N VAL A 116 -2.64 4.61 -8.59
CA VAL A 116 -3.19 5.54 -9.59
C VAL A 116 -2.81 6.98 -9.28
N GLN A 117 -3.01 7.44 -8.03
CA GLN A 117 -2.59 8.77 -7.60
C GLN A 117 -1.07 8.96 -7.71
N GLY A 118 -0.29 7.95 -7.30
CA GLY A 118 1.16 7.96 -7.43
C GLY A 118 1.61 8.14 -8.88
N ALA A 119 0.95 7.46 -9.83
CA ALA A 119 1.22 7.59 -11.26
C ALA A 119 0.87 8.99 -11.78
N MET A 120 -0.28 9.53 -11.37
CA MET A 120 -0.67 10.90 -11.70
C MET A 120 0.33 11.92 -11.18
N LEU A 121 0.73 11.82 -9.91
CA LEU A 121 1.72 12.70 -9.29
C LEU A 121 3.10 12.63 -9.94
N SER A 122 3.45 11.48 -10.51
CA SER A 122 4.71 11.27 -11.24
C SER A 122 4.64 11.72 -12.71
N GLY A 123 3.51 12.24 -13.18
CA GLY A 123 3.36 12.75 -14.55
C GLY A 123 3.19 11.66 -15.60
N ALA A 124 2.63 10.49 -15.27
CA ALA A 124 2.30 9.47 -16.25
C ALA A 124 1.33 10.02 -17.32
N SER A 125 1.57 9.72 -18.60
CA SER A 125 0.75 10.19 -19.73
C SER A 125 -0.55 9.40 -19.89
N LYS A 126 -0.50 8.10 -19.58
CA LYS A 126 -1.67 7.22 -19.54
C LYS A 126 -1.66 6.40 -18.25
N ILE A 127 -2.78 6.38 -17.58
CA ILE A 127 -3.00 5.60 -16.36
C ILE A 127 -4.23 4.74 -16.60
N ILE A 128 -3.99 3.44 -16.77
CA ILE A 128 -5.03 2.44 -17.06
C ILE A 128 -5.34 1.73 -15.75
N ALA A 129 -6.58 1.82 -15.30
CA ALA A 129 -7.08 1.10 -14.14
C ALA A 129 -7.87 -0.13 -14.57
N ALA A 130 -7.52 -1.31 -14.05
CA ALA A 130 -8.19 -2.56 -14.32
C ALA A 130 -8.81 -3.13 -13.03
N ASP A 131 -10.10 -3.47 -13.07
CA ASP A 131 -10.83 -4.11 -11.96
C ASP A 131 -12.01 -4.90 -12.53
N ILE A 132 -12.60 -5.78 -11.73
CA ILE A 132 -13.81 -6.54 -12.08
C ILE A 132 -15.11 -5.76 -11.80
N LEU A 133 -15.06 -4.67 -11.03
CA LEU A 133 -16.21 -3.91 -10.56
C LEU A 133 -16.25 -2.49 -11.16
N ASP A 134 -17.31 -2.16 -11.88
CA ASP A 134 -17.47 -0.86 -12.53
C ASP A 134 -17.43 0.31 -11.55
N ASN A 135 -18.04 0.18 -10.37
CA ASN A 135 -18.01 1.23 -9.36
C ASN A 135 -16.58 1.59 -8.89
N LYS A 136 -15.67 0.62 -8.87
CA LYS A 136 -14.25 0.86 -8.55
C LYS A 136 -13.52 1.51 -9.72
N LEU A 137 -13.86 1.16 -10.94
CA LEU A 137 -13.31 1.79 -12.14
C LEU A 137 -13.75 3.26 -12.23
N GLU A 138 -15.00 3.58 -11.93
CA GLU A 138 -15.46 4.98 -11.86
C GLU A 138 -14.74 5.75 -10.74
N MET A 139 -14.54 5.12 -9.59
CA MET A 139 -13.72 5.71 -8.53
C MET A 139 -12.28 5.95 -9.00
N ALA A 140 -11.67 5.00 -9.71
CA ALA A 140 -10.31 5.16 -10.23
C ALA A 140 -10.16 6.39 -11.15
N LYS A 141 -11.18 6.72 -11.94
CA LYS A 141 -11.19 7.95 -12.76
C LYS A 141 -11.11 9.21 -11.89
N THR A 142 -11.84 9.26 -10.78
CA THR A 142 -11.77 10.40 -9.85
C THR A 142 -10.40 10.53 -9.18
N PHE A 143 -9.65 9.43 -9.09
CA PHE A 143 -8.30 9.37 -8.54
C PHE A 143 -7.19 9.59 -9.59
N GLY A 144 -7.56 9.81 -10.86
CA GLY A 144 -6.60 10.18 -11.91
C GLY A 144 -6.37 9.12 -12.99
N ALA A 145 -7.13 8.01 -13.01
CA ALA A 145 -7.06 7.07 -14.12
C ALA A 145 -7.60 7.72 -15.41
N THR A 146 -6.82 7.63 -16.48
CA THR A 146 -7.20 8.16 -17.80
C THR A 146 -8.03 7.16 -18.60
N HIS A 147 -7.85 5.87 -18.33
CA HIS A 147 -8.56 4.77 -19.01
C HIS A 147 -8.92 3.69 -17.98
N THR A 148 -9.96 2.93 -18.29
CA THR A 148 -10.41 1.81 -17.46
C THR A 148 -10.63 0.56 -18.31
N VAL A 149 -10.38 -0.60 -17.69
CA VAL A 149 -10.62 -1.93 -18.29
C VAL A 149 -11.37 -2.77 -17.26
N ASN A 150 -12.58 -3.22 -17.58
CA ASN A 150 -13.31 -4.16 -16.73
C ASN A 150 -12.92 -5.59 -17.11
N THR A 151 -12.11 -6.24 -16.27
CA THR A 151 -11.57 -7.56 -16.56
C THR A 151 -12.59 -8.70 -16.37
N ALA A 152 -13.79 -8.42 -15.86
CA ALA A 152 -14.88 -9.39 -15.80
C ALA A 152 -15.72 -9.43 -17.10
N THR A 153 -15.78 -8.31 -17.83
CA THR A 153 -16.61 -8.18 -19.04
C THR A 153 -15.81 -8.14 -20.32
N ASP A 154 -14.56 -7.68 -20.27
CA ASP A 154 -13.65 -7.69 -21.40
C ASP A 154 -13.11 -9.10 -21.66
N ASN A 155 -13.41 -9.68 -22.83
CA ASN A 155 -12.98 -11.04 -23.19
C ASN A 155 -11.46 -11.19 -23.31
N ASP A 156 -10.74 -10.09 -23.58
CA ASP A 156 -9.28 -10.05 -23.69
C ASP A 156 -8.74 -8.72 -23.13
N PRO A 157 -8.58 -8.63 -21.79
CA PRO A 157 -8.07 -7.43 -21.14
C PRO A 157 -6.68 -7.02 -21.63
N VAL A 158 -5.82 -7.97 -21.99
CA VAL A 158 -4.47 -7.70 -22.51
C VAL A 158 -4.54 -7.01 -23.86
N LYS A 159 -5.37 -7.51 -24.75
CA LYS A 159 -5.62 -6.86 -26.06
C LYS A 159 -6.16 -5.45 -25.87
N LYS A 160 -7.11 -5.26 -24.94
CA LYS A 160 -7.67 -3.94 -24.64
C LYS A 160 -6.62 -2.94 -24.17
N VAL A 161 -5.72 -3.35 -23.26
CA VAL A 161 -4.59 -2.53 -22.81
C VAL A 161 -3.66 -2.18 -23.99
N LYS A 162 -3.36 -3.15 -24.85
CA LYS A 162 -2.54 -2.89 -26.05
C LYS A 162 -3.22 -1.92 -27.02
N GLU A 163 -4.52 -2.01 -27.24
CA GLU A 163 -5.27 -1.05 -28.06
C GLU A 163 -5.14 0.38 -27.49
N ILE A 164 -5.30 0.56 -26.18
CA ILE A 164 -5.16 1.86 -25.51
C ILE A 164 -3.74 2.43 -25.68
N THR A 165 -2.73 1.56 -25.78
CA THR A 165 -1.31 1.94 -25.87
C THR A 165 -0.75 1.88 -27.28
N GLY A 166 -1.59 1.75 -28.32
CA GLY A 166 -1.17 1.70 -29.70
C GLY A 166 -0.36 0.45 -30.06
N GLY A 167 -0.62 -0.67 -29.38
CA GLY A 167 0.03 -1.97 -29.62
C GLY A 167 1.30 -2.22 -28.79
N LEU A 168 1.84 -1.19 -28.13
CA LEU A 168 3.13 -1.28 -27.41
C LEU A 168 3.02 -1.93 -26.03
N GLY A 169 1.85 -1.87 -25.39
CA GLY A 169 1.69 -2.24 -23.98
C GLY A 169 2.02 -1.06 -23.05
N VAL A 170 2.29 -1.37 -21.80
CA VAL A 170 2.59 -0.35 -20.75
C VAL A 170 4.05 -0.40 -20.34
N ASP A 171 4.58 0.74 -19.90
CA ASP A 171 5.94 0.83 -19.38
C ASP A 171 6.05 0.23 -17.97
N TYR A 172 4.98 0.38 -17.16
CA TYR A 172 4.93 -0.12 -15.80
C TYR A 172 3.57 -0.75 -15.50
N SER A 173 3.58 -1.85 -14.75
CA SER A 173 2.37 -2.47 -14.22
C SER A 173 2.47 -2.66 -12.70
N PHE A 174 1.38 -2.41 -12.00
CA PHE A 174 1.25 -2.58 -10.55
C PHE A 174 0.09 -3.53 -10.26
N ASP A 175 0.39 -4.71 -9.74
CA ASP A 175 -0.63 -5.65 -9.24
C ASP A 175 -0.95 -5.34 -7.77
N ALA A 176 -2.17 -4.93 -7.50
CA ALA A 176 -2.71 -4.64 -6.18
C ALA A 176 -3.80 -5.63 -5.73
N VAL A 177 -3.95 -6.75 -6.44
CA VAL A 177 -4.91 -7.84 -6.12
C VAL A 177 -4.21 -9.04 -5.53
N SER A 178 -3.02 -9.39 -6.06
CA SER A 178 -2.22 -10.55 -5.63
C SER A 178 -2.94 -11.90 -5.70
N VAL A 179 -3.81 -12.08 -6.69
CA VAL A 179 -4.47 -13.36 -6.99
C VAL A 179 -3.86 -13.93 -8.25
N GLY A 180 -3.47 -15.21 -8.25
CA GLY A 180 -2.77 -15.83 -9.37
C GLY A 180 -3.47 -15.75 -10.73
N ALA A 181 -4.78 -15.45 -10.76
CA ALA A 181 -5.55 -15.25 -12.00
C ALA A 181 -5.35 -13.86 -12.64
N THR A 182 -4.63 -12.95 -12.00
CA THR A 182 -4.40 -11.59 -12.49
C THR A 182 -3.01 -11.36 -13.08
N GLN A 183 -2.16 -12.40 -13.06
CA GLN A 183 -0.78 -12.35 -13.54
C GLN A 183 -0.63 -12.87 -14.97
#